data_6a708e9d1ccea565767226fd0de20aed
#
_entry.id   6a708e9d1ccea565767226fd0de20aed
#
_cell.length_a   1.000
_cell.length_b   1.000
_cell.length_c   1.000
_cell.angle_alpha   90.00
_cell.angle_beta   90.00
_cell.angle_gamma   90.00
#
_symmetry.space_group_name_H-M   'P 1'
#
loop_
_entity.id
_entity.type
_entity.pdbx_description
1 polymer ?
#
loop_
_entity_poly.entity_id
_entity_poly.type
_entity_poly.pdbx_seq_one_letter_code
_entity_poly.pdbx_strand_id
1 'polypeptide(L)'
;MVVLALNFVVALLACAYPLGYNVSVIEIRQTEVYADWFASLRDRQARARIDVRIRRLSLGNPGDVRPVGGGVSELRIDYGPGYRVYFVQRGTTLVILLAGGDKRTQDQDIQTALELARAV
;
A
#
# COMPACT_ATOMS: atom_id res chain seq x y z
N MET A 1 6.48 11.49 -12.83
CA MET A 1 5.47 10.70 -12.09
C MET A 1 5.02 11.46 -10.85
N VAL A 2 3.73 11.45 -10.60
CA VAL A 2 3.17 12.11 -9.41
C VAL A 2 2.99 11.09 -8.29
N VAL A 3 3.43 11.45 -7.08
CA VAL A 3 3.20 10.66 -5.87
C VAL A 3 2.26 11.44 -4.98
N LEU A 4 1.13 10.83 -4.62
CA LEU A 4 0.11 11.47 -3.79
C LEU A 4 0.32 11.07 -2.32
N ALA A 5 0.28 12.07 -1.45
CA ALA A 5 0.36 11.83 0.00
C ALA A 5 -0.98 11.31 0.52
N LEU A 6 -0.93 10.35 1.44
CA LEU A 6 -2.11 9.73 2.03
C LEU A 6 -1.89 9.65 3.55
N ASN A 7 -2.38 10.65 4.27
CA ASN A 7 -2.06 10.84 5.70
C ASN A 7 -3.23 10.55 6.65
N PHE A 8 -4.31 9.94 6.16
CA PHE A 8 -5.52 9.73 6.98
C PHE A 8 -5.26 8.86 8.22
N VAL A 9 -4.33 7.92 8.14
CA VAL A 9 -4.00 7.02 9.25
C VAL A 9 -3.36 7.80 10.39
N VAL A 10 -2.48 8.75 10.06
CA VAL A 10 -1.84 9.62 11.06
C VAL A 10 -2.87 10.42 11.84
N ALA A 11 -3.85 11.00 11.15
CA ALA A 11 -4.91 11.76 11.79
C ALA A 11 -5.75 10.89 12.73
N LEU A 12 -6.07 9.66 12.33
CA LEU A 12 -6.83 8.73 13.18
C LEU A 12 -6.05 8.38 14.44
N LEU A 13 -4.75 8.13 14.34
CA LEU A 13 -3.91 7.78 15.47
C LEU A 13 -3.78 8.96 16.44
N ALA A 14 -3.67 10.18 15.94
CA ALA A 14 -3.60 11.36 16.77
C ALA A 14 -4.84 11.53 17.65
N CYS A 15 -6.01 11.10 17.16
CA CYS A 15 -7.25 11.13 17.93
C CYS A 15 -7.36 9.96 18.92
N ALA A 16 -6.69 8.83 18.65
CA ALA A 16 -6.83 7.60 19.42
C ALA A 16 -5.90 7.54 20.64
N TYR A 17 -4.81 8.30 20.65
CA TYR A 17 -3.79 8.20 21.71
C TYR A 17 -3.72 9.48 22.53
N PRO A 18 -3.51 9.37 23.86
CA PRO A 18 -3.38 10.53 24.72
C PRO A 18 -2.10 11.31 24.42
N LEU A 19 -2.10 12.57 24.84
CA LEU A 19 -0.94 13.45 24.72
C LEU A 19 0.27 12.83 25.43
N GLY A 20 1.41 12.83 24.77
CA GLY A 20 2.64 12.26 25.31
C GLY A 20 2.87 10.79 25.01
N TYR A 21 1.92 10.13 24.37
CA TYR A 21 2.08 8.74 23.93
C TYR A 21 2.85 8.69 22.62
N ASN A 22 3.99 7.97 22.60
CA ASN A 22 4.83 7.84 21.43
C ASN A 22 4.36 6.68 20.55
N VAL A 23 3.90 7.02 19.35
CA VAL A 23 3.54 6.02 18.32
C VAL A 23 4.37 6.30 17.07
N SER A 24 5.10 5.27 16.62
CA SER A 24 5.82 5.34 15.35
C SER A 24 4.85 4.95 14.23
N VAL A 25 4.62 5.87 13.30
CA VAL A 25 3.71 5.66 12.17
C VAL A 25 4.47 5.86 10.87
N ILE A 26 4.25 4.92 9.94
CA ILE A 26 4.82 4.97 8.60
C ILE A 26 3.90 5.83 7.71
N GLU A 27 4.47 6.83 7.05
CA GLU A 27 3.73 7.62 6.06
C GLU A 27 3.45 6.77 4.83
N ILE A 28 2.23 6.83 4.33
CA ILE A 28 1.83 6.14 3.11
C ILE A 28 1.62 7.16 2.00
N ARG A 29 2.33 6.97 0.88
CA ARG A 29 2.11 7.71 -0.35
C ARG A 29 1.70 6.76 -1.45
N GLN A 30 1.16 7.28 -2.54
CA GLN A 30 0.72 6.45 -3.65
C GLN A 30 1.03 7.11 -4.99
N THR A 31 1.30 6.29 -6.00
CA THR A 31 1.44 6.74 -7.37
C THR A 31 0.06 6.93 -7.99
N GLU A 32 0.01 7.65 -9.12
CA GLU A 32 -1.22 7.75 -9.90
C GLU A 32 -1.68 6.39 -10.42
N VAL A 33 -0.75 5.52 -10.77
CA VAL A 33 -1.05 4.16 -11.24
C VAL A 33 -1.83 3.40 -10.17
N TYR A 34 -1.36 3.43 -8.92
CA TYR A 34 -2.08 2.80 -7.82
C TYR A 34 -3.45 3.46 -7.59
N ALA A 35 -3.48 4.79 -7.56
CA ALA A 35 -4.71 5.53 -7.30
C ALA A 35 -5.79 5.22 -8.36
N ASP A 36 -5.41 5.18 -9.62
CA ASP A 36 -6.32 4.88 -10.72
C ASP A 36 -6.84 3.44 -10.64
N TRP A 37 -5.94 2.50 -10.34
CA TRP A 37 -6.33 1.12 -10.16
C TRP A 37 -7.34 0.98 -9.02
N PHE A 38 -7.04 1.56 -7.86
CA PHE A 38 -7.92 1.48 -6.69
C PHE A 38 -9.30 2.09 -6.99
N ALA A 39 -9.33 3.24 -7.65
CA ALA A 39 -10.57 3.92 -8.03
C ALA A 39 -11.40 3.09 -9.02
N SER A 40 -10.76 2.24 -9.82
CA SER A 40 -11.45 1.38 -10.79
C SER A 40 -12.17 0.18 -10.15
N LEU A 41 -11.86 -0.15 -8.91
CA LEU A 41 -12.45 -1.28 -8.21
C LEU A 41 -13.92 -0.98 -7.87
N ARG A 42 -14.83 -1.82 -8.35
CA ARG A 42 -16.27 -1.66 -8.12
C ARG A 42 -16.73 -2.31 -6.82
N ASP A 43 -15.99 -3.33 -6.36
CA ASP A 43 -16.33 -4.07 -5.16
C ASP A 43 -15.94 -3.26 -3.93
N ARG A 44 -16.93 -2.71 -3.22
CA ARG A 44 -16.71 -1.90 -2.02
C ARG A 44 -16.02 -2.69 -0.91
N GLN A 45 -16.35 -3.97 -0.79
CA GLN A 45 -15.75 -4.83 0.23
C GLN A 45 -14.28 -5.08 -0.08
N ALA A 46 -13.91 -5.23 -1.35
CA ALA A 46 -12.53 -5.34 -1.77
C ALA A 46 -11.74 -4.09 -1.37
N ARG A 47 -12.28 -2.90 -1.69
CA ARG A 47 -11.63 -1.63 -1.31
C ARG A 47 -11.43 -1.50 0.19
N ALA A 48 -12.46 -1.87 0.98
CA ALA A 48 -12.36 -1.82 2.43
C ALA A 48 -11.28 -2.76 2.96
N ARG A 49 -11.18 -3.96 2.41
CA ARG A 49 -10.16 -4.93 2.82
C ARG A 49 -8.75 -4.47 2.46
N ILE A 50 -8.59 -3.88 1.30
CA ILE A 50 -7.31 -3.30 0.86
C ILE A 50 -6.90 -2.17 1.82
N ASP A 51 -7.82 -1.25 2.10
CA ASP A 51 -7.55 -0.12 2.99
C ASP A 51 -7.18 -0.57 4.41
N VAL A 52 -7.84 -1.58 4.94
CA VAL A 52 -7.50 -2.14 6.26
C VAL A 52 -6.07 -2.68 6.27
N ARG A 53 -5.67 -3.36 5.21
CA ARG A 53 -4.32 -3.92 5.11
C ARG A 53 -3.26 -2.83 5.01
N ILE A 54 -3.54 -1.78 4.24
CA ILE A 54 -2.64 -0.63 4.13
C ILE A 54 -2.52 0.09 5.47
N ARG A 55 -3.62 0.24 6.20
CA ARG A 55 -3.60 0.84 7.54
C ARG A 55 -2.72 0.03 8.49
N ARG A 56 -2.85 -1.30 8.48
CA ARG A 56 -1.99 -2.17 9.29
C ARG A 56 -0.53 -2.06 8.90
N LEU A 57 -0.25 -1.96 7.60
CA LEU A 57 1.10 -1.74 7.11
C LEU A 57 1.69 -0.44 7.67
N SER A 58 0.90 0.64 7.72
CA SER A 58 1.34 1.93 8.27
C SER A 58 1.66 1.86 9.76
N LEU A 59 1.08 0.88 10.46
CA LEU A 59 1.31 0.65 11.88
C LEU A 59 2.44 -0.36 12.15
N GLY A 60 3.14 -0.79 11.09
CA GLY A 60 4.25 -1.73 11.22
C GLY A 60 3.81 -3.20 11.24
N ASN A 61 2.56 -3.49 10.88
CA ASN A 61 2.02 -4.86 10.85
C ASN A 61 1.58 -5.22 9.41
N PRO A 62 2.52 -5.59 8.54
CA PRO A 62 2.20 -5.81 7.13
C PRO A 62 1.33 -7.04 6.84
N GLY A 63 1.37 -8.06 7.68
CA GLY A 63 0.64 -9.30 7.43
C GLY A 63 1.26 -10.13 6.30
N ASP A 64 0.43 -10.62 5.39
CA ASP A 64 0.86 -11.48 4.28
C ASP A 64 1.54 -10.65 3.20
N VAL A 65 2.86 -10.56 3.26
CA VAL A 65 3.71 -9.79 2.36
C VAL A 65 4.85 -10.67 1.86
N ARG A 66 5.20 -10.51 0.58
CA ARG A 66 6.27 -11.26 -0.05
C ARG A 66 7.14 -10.31 -0.88
N PRO A 67 8.49 -10.41 -0.79
CA PRO A 67 9.35 -9.65 -1.68
C PRO A 67 9.26 -10.20 -3.11
N VAL A 68 9.29 -9.30 -4.08
CA VAL A 68 9.24 -9.67 -5.52
C VAL A 68 10.47 -9.18 -6.28
N GLY A 69 11.50 -8.69 -5.58
CA GLY A 69 12.74 -8.20 -6.15
C GLY A 69 12.76 -6.68 -6.25
N GLY A 70 13.96 -6.12 -6.48
CA GLY A 70 14.13 -4.68 -6.68
C GLY A 70 13.69 -3.81 -5.52
N GLY A 71 13.59 -4.34 -4.31
CA GLY A 71 13.08 -3.61 -3.15
C GLY A 71 11.56 -3.54 -3.08
N VAL A 72 10.87 -4.09 -4.07
CA VAL A 72 9.40 -4.10 -4.13
C VAL A 72 8.86 -5.29 -3.35
N SER A 73 7.77 -5.07 -2.62
CA SER A 73 7.04 -6.11 -1.91
C SER A 73 5.60 -6.19 -2.42
N GLU A 74 5.04 -7.39 -2.32
CA GLU A 74 3.67 -7.69 -2.71
C GLU A 74 2.85 -7.92 -1.46
N LEU A 75 1.83 -7.08 -1.25
CA LEU A 75 0.85 -7.24 -0.18
C LEU A 75 -0.32 -8.04 -0.75
N ARG A 76 -0.59 -9.19 -0.16
CA ARG A 76 -1.57 -10.14 -0.67
C ARG A 76 -2.85 -10.05 0.14
N ILE A 77 -3.97 -9.89 -0.56
CA ILE A 77 -5.31 -9.82 0.06
C ILE A 77 -6.09 -11.06 -0.35
N ASP A 78 -6.37 -11.92 0.63
CA ASP A 78 -7.12 -13.17 0.42
C ASP A 78 -8.62 -12.88 0.37
N TYR A 79 -9.03 -12.35 -0.77
CA TYR A 79 -10.44 -12.02 -1.03
C TYR A 79 -10.67 -11.95 -2.53
N GLY A 80 -11.80 -12.48 -3.01
CA GLY A 80 -12.19 -12.42 -4.40
C GLY A 80 -11.13 -13.02 -5.34
N PRO A 81 -10.71 -12.30 -6.38
CA PRO A 81 -9.74 -12.81 -7.35
C PRO A 81 -8.30 -12.85 -6.82
N GLY A 82 -8.07 -12.53 -5.56
CA GLY A 82 -6.75 -12.46 -4.99
C GLY A 82 -6.05 -11.15 -5.30
N TYR A 83 -6.51 -10.07 -4.68
CA TYR A 83 -5.94 -8.75 -4.92
C TYR A 83 -4.52 -8.64 -4.40
N ARG A 84 -3.71 -7.84 -5.09
CA ARG A 84 -2.31 -7.58 -4.77
C ARG A 84 -2.05 -6.08 -4.77
N VAL A 85 -1.29 -5.61 -3.80
CA VAL A 85 -0.79 -4.23 -3.78
C VAL A 85 0.73 -4.29 -3.74
N TYR A 86 1.39 -3.61 -4.66
CA TYR A 86 2.85 -3.57 -4.74
C TYR A 86 3.35 -2.26 -4.16
N PHE A 87 4.32 -2.36 -3.28
CA PHE A 87 4.86 -1.19 -2.60
C PHE A 87 6.36 -1.29 -2.40
N VAL A 88 6.97 -0.15 -2.16
CA VAL A 88 8.38 -0.05 -1.76
C VAL A 88 8.44 0.74 -0.45
N GLN A 89 9.32 0.30 0.44
CA GLN A 89 9.57 1.00 1.70
C GLN A 89 10.89 1.76 1.60
N ARG A 90 10.85 3.05 1.94
CA ARG A 90 12.01 3.93 1.96
C ARG A 90 12.34 4.26 3.41
N GLY A 91 13.45 3.70 3.93
CA GLY A 91 13.80 3.85 5.33
C GLY A 91 12.77 3.20 6.25
N THR A 92 12.54 3.81 7.41
CA THR A 92 11.62 3.28 8.41
C THR A 92 10.30 4.05 8.49
N THR A 93 10.14 5.10 7.70
CA THR A 93 9.03 6.05 7.87
C THR A 93 8.16 6.25 6.64
N LEU A 94 8.54 5.72 5.49
CA LEU A 94 7.82 5.96 4.24
C LEU A 94 7.57 4.67 3.47
N VAL A 95 6.33 4.49 3.05
CA VAL A 95 5.91 3.45 2.10
C VAL A 95 5.26 4.13 0.90
N ILE A 96 5.62 3.69 -0.30
CA ILE A 96 5.03 4.18 -1.54
C ILE A 96 4.27 3.02 -2.20
N LEU A 97 2.96 3.15 -2.33
CA LEU A 97 2.12 2.21 -3.05
C LEU A 97 2.30 2.44 -4.54
N LEU A 98 2.81 1.45 -5.25
CA LEU A 98 3.24 1.58 -6.63
C LEU A 98 2.15 1.22 -7.63
N ALA A 99 1.56 0.06 -7.47
CA ALA A 99 0.58 -0.49 -8.38
C ALA A 99 -0.30 -1.48 -7.65
N GLY A 100 -1.39 -1.86 -8.27
CA GLY A 100 -2.26 -2.92 -7.76
C GLY A 100 -2.79 -3.77 -8.89
N GLY A 101 -3.34 -4.91 -8.54
CA GLY A 101 -3.93 -5.84 -9.48
C GLY A 101 -4.49 -7.04 -8.76
N ASP A 102 -4.63 -8.12 -9.48
CA ASP A 102 -5.06 -9.39 -8.90
C ASP A 102 -4.17 -10.53 -9.39
N LYS A 103 -4.52 -11.74 -9.00
CA LYS A 103 -3.72 -12.92 -9.33
C LYS A 103 -3.59 -13.14 -10.85
N ARG A 104 -4.56 -12.72 -11.64
CA ARG A 104 -4.58 -12.92 -13.11
C ARG A 104 -3.56 -12.05 -13.83
N THR A 105 -3.26 -10.87 -13.29
CA THR A 105 -2.37 -9.87 -13.90
C THR A 105 -1.05 -9.73 -13.16
N GLN A 106 -0.75 -10.66 -12.26
CA GLN A 106 0.37 -10.57 -11.33
C GLN A 106 1.72 -10.30 -12.01
N ASP A 107 2.05 -11.05 -13.05
CA ASP A 107 3.36 -10.90 -13.70
C ASP A 107 3.54 -9.50 -14.31
N GLN A 108 2.52 -9.00 -15.00
CA GLN A 108 2.55 -7.67 -15.60
C GLN A 108 2.60 -6.59 -14.51
N ASP A 109 1.84 -6.76 -13.45
CA ASP A 109 1.78 -5.78 -12.37
C ASP A 109 3.11 -5.70 -11.61
N ILE A 110 3.81 -6.83 -11.44
CA ILE A 110 5.15 -6.83 -10.85
C ILE A 110 6.11 -6.03 -11.74
N GLN A 111 6.08 -6.22 -13.05
CA GLN A 111 6.94 -5.46 -13.96
C GLN A 111 6.67 -3.96 -13.87
N THR A 112 5.40 -3.58 -13.87
CA THR A 112 4.99 -2.19 -13.71
C THR A 112 5.50 -1.62 -12.39
N ALA A 113 5.33 -2.35 -11.29
CA ALA A 113 5.78 -1.91 -9.97
C ALA A 113 7.31 -1.75 -9.92
N LEU A 114 8.06 -2.66 -10.53
CA LEU A 114 9.53 -2.56 -10.59
C LEU A 114 9.99 -1.31 -11.35
N GLU A 115 9.33 -1.00 -12.46
CA GLU A 115 9.62 0.21 -13.23
C GLU A 115 9.31 1.47 -12.42
N LEU A 116 8.16 1.50 -11.75
CA LEU A 116 7.75 2.63 -10.92
C LEU A 116 8.67 2.82 -9.72
N ALA A 117 9.15 1.74 -9.12
CA ALA A 117 10.07 1.82 -8.00
C ALA A 117 11.38 2.54 -8.35
N ARG A 118 11.83 2.42 -9.59
CA ARG A 118 13.04 3.11 -10.06
C ARG A 118 12.81 4.61 -10.26
N ALA A 119 11.56 5.02 -10.48
CA ALA A 119 11.20 6.40 -10.78
C ALA A 119 10.79 7.23 -9.55
N VAL A 120 10.52 6.58 -8.43
CA VAL A 120 10.06 7.27 -7.21
C VAL A 120 11.12 7.42 -6.12
#